data_0fcb6fa30dc7a343b540ac7e71df6cb0
#
_entry.id   0fcb6fa30dc7a343b540ac7e71df6cb0
#
_cell.length_a   1.000
_cell.length_b   1.000
_cell.length_c   1.000
_cell.angle_alpha   90.00
_cell.angle_beta   90.00
_cell.angle_gamma   90.00
#
_symmetry.space_group_name_H-M   'P 1'
#
loop_
_entity.id
_entity.type
_entity.pdbx_description
1 polymer ?
#
loop_
_entity_poly.entity_id
_entity_poly.type
_entity_poly.pdbx_seq_one_letter_code
_entity_poly.pdbx_strand_id
1 'polypeptide(L)'
;MLFTALFVLLGCAKEESTAFELKNDQQTSTITYYYKGDVVTKQVAENKYVISELPMSEEKAMEQIKQMNELYTSIKGVTASLESKDGIITQVVTFDYSVVKFEDLKKALPDNFSGDGNAVSFKASKEAMEKIGYKEKK
;
A
#
# COMPACT_ATOMS: atom_id res chain seq x y z
N MET A 1 18.78 -35.95 6.61
CA MET A 1 17.63 -35.74 6.24
C MET A 1 17.04 -34.54 6.73
N LEU A 2 16.80 -34.42 7.95
CA LEU A 2 16.25 -33.32 8.26
C LEU A 2 16.93 -32.11 7.99
N PHE A 3 18.17 -32.22 7.80
CA PHE A 3 18.83 -31.20 7.44
C PHE A 3 18.53 -30.57 6.19
N THR A 4 17.97 -31.32 5.39
CA THR A 4 17.60 -30.89 4.11
C THR A 4 16.49 -29.92 4.21
N ALA A 5 15.60 -30.18 5.11
CA ALA A 5 14.48 -29.33 5.19
C ALA A 5 14.91 -27.96 5.65
N LEU A 6 15.86 -27.99 6.52
CA LEU A 6 16.32 -26.79 6.99
C LEU A 6 16.88 -25.95 5.93
N PHE A 7 17.57 -26.58 5.00
CA PHE A 7 18.17 -25.89 4.00
C PHE A 7 17.18 -25.27 3.11
N VAL A 8 16.09 -25.91 2.93
CA VAL A 8 15.09 -25.39 2.06
C VAL A 8 14.54 -24.14 2.68
N LEU A 9 14.45 -24.12 3.98
CA LEU A 9 13.95 -22.95 4.61
C LEU A 9 14.84 -21.76 4.40
N LEU A 10 16.10 -22.01 4.31
CA LEU A 10 17.03 -20.95 4.11
C LEU A 10 16.96 -20.49 2.69
N GLY A 11 16.76 -21.39 1.80
CA GLY A 11 16.70 -21.08 0.38
C GLY A 11 15.46 -20.32 0.02
N CYS A 12 14.38 -20.51 0.76
CA CYS A 12 13.14 -19.85 0.45
C CYS A 12 12.80 -18.88 1.54
N ALA A 13 13.11 -17.64 1.33
CA ALA A 13 12.72 -16.62 2.28
C ALA A 13 11.21 -16.64 2.41
N LYS A 14 10.70 -16.72 3.61
CA LYS A 14 9.29 -16.69 3.86
C LYS A 14 8.77 -15.30 3.60
N GLU A 15 7.61 -15.22 3.00
CA GLU A 15 6.93 -13.95 2.87
C GLU A 15 6.34 -13.58 4.23
N GLU A 16 6.64 -12.39 4.67
CA GLU A 16 6.11 -11.86 5.91
C GLU A 16 5.23 -10.65 5.59
N SER A 17 4.45 -10.22 6.53
CA SER A 17 3.65 -9.02 6.37
C SER A 17 3.64 -8.19 7.63
N THR A 18 3.58 -6.87 7.45
CA THR A 18 3.48 -5.91 8.55
C THR A 18 2.53 -4.81 8.12
N ALA A 19 1.60 -4.46 8.98
CA ALA A 19 0.64 -3.40 8.70
C ALA A 19 0.93 -2.19 9.57
N PHE A 20 0.73 -1.01 8.99
CA PHE A 20 0.89 0.27 9.67
C PHE A 20 -0.41 1.05 9.57
N GLU A 21 -0.77 1.74 10.61
CA GLU A 21 -2.03 2.49 10.65
C GLU A 21 -1.81 3.94 11.04
N LEU A 22 -2.51 4.84 10.36
CA LEU A 22 -2.59 6.24 10.72
C LEU A 22 -4.07 6.58 10.82
N LYS A 23 -4.50 7.08 11.95
CA LYS A 23 -5.92 7.35 12.20
C LYS A 23 -6.12 8.75 12.73
N ASN A 24 -7.12 9.42 12.18
CA ASN A 24 -7.59 10.70 12.72
C ASN A 24 -9.13 10.72 12.62
N ASP A 25 -9.77 11.84 12.92
CA ASP A 25 -11.23 11.92 12.95
C ASP A 25 -11.87 11.71 11.57
N GLN A 26 -11.18 12.05 10.52
CA GLN A 26 -11.72 11.98 9.16
C GLN A 26 -11.42 10.65 8.46
N GLN A 27 -10.33 10.00 8.83
CA GLN A 27 -9.77 8.93 8.02
C GLN A 27 -8.97 7.92 8.83
N THR A 28 -9.04 6.67 8.42
CA THR A 28 -8.13 5.64 8.90
C THR A 28 -7.42 5.08 7.67
N SER A 29 -6.10 5.16 7.67
CA SER A 29 -5.29 4.64 6.57
C SER A 29 -4.46 3.47 7.10
N THR A 30 -4.58 2.31 6.46
CA THR A 30 -3.81 1.13 6.84
C THR A 30 -3.03 0.69 5.61
N ILE A 31 -1.71 0.58 5.76
CA ILE A 31 -0.85 0.10 4.68
C ILE A 31 -0.20 -1.18 5.14
N THR A 32 -0.41 -2.25 4.39
CA THR A 32 0.18 -3.56 4.68
C THR A 32 1.25 -3.85 3.64
N TYR A 33 2.46 -4.11 4.11
CA TYR A 33 3.57 -4.51 3.24
C TYR A 33 3.76 -6.01 3.37
N TYR A 34 3.86 -6.68 2.23
CA TYR A 34 4.23 -8.08 2.17
C TYR A 34 5.65 -8.12 1.61
N TYR A 35 6.54 -8.83 2.26
CA TYR A 35 7.96 -8.77 1.91
C TYR A 35 8.70 -10.06 2.19
N LYS A 36 9.82 -10.24 1.48
CA LYS A 36 10.74 -11.35 1.71
C LYS A 36 12.09 -10.72 1.98
N GLY A 37 12.64 -10.94 3.18
CA GLY A 37 13.83 -10.22 3.60
C GLY A 37 13.52 -8.73 3.65
N ASP A 38 14.23 -7.93 2.88
CA ASP A 38 13.97 -6.48 2.81
C ASP A 38 13.25 -6.09 1.51
N VAL A 39 12.84 -7.05 0.67
CA VAL A 39 12.20 -6.74 -0.60
C VAL A 39 10.69 -6.84 -0.49
N VAL A 40 10.00 -5.73 -0.72
CA VAL A 40 8.54 -5.70 -0.70
C VAL A 40 8.01 -6.32 -1.97
N THR A 41 7.15 -7.32 -1.84
CA THR A 41 6.56 -8.02 -2.97
C THR A 41 5.17 -7.51 -3.31
N LYS A 42 4.46 -6.99 -2.33
CA LYS A 42 3.11 -6.47 -2.50
C LYS A 42 2.81 -5.43 -1.43
N GLN A 43 2.03 -4.45 -1.76
CA GLN A 43 1.61 -3.41 -0.83
C GLN A 43 0.11 -3.19 -0.98
N VAL A 44 -0.61 -3.20 0.11
CA VAL A 44 -2.05 -2.96 0.10
C VAL A 44 -2.33 -1.74 0.96
N ALA A 45 -2.93 -0.71 0.38
CA ALA A 45 -3.33 0.48 1.10
C ALA A 45 -4.85 0.50 1.21
N GLU A 46 -5.36 0.52 2.42
CA GLU A 46 -6.80 0.63 2.66
C GLU A 46 -7.06 1.96 3.35
N ASN A 47 -7.87 2.79 2.73
CA ASN A 47 -8.24 4.09 3.29
C ASN A 47 -9.74 4.10 3.54
N LYS A 48 -10.13 4.40 4.78
CA LYS A 48 -11.53 4.53 5.17
C LYS A 48 -11.77 5.97 5.58
N TYR A 49 -12.74 6.60 4.92
CA TYR A 49 -13.08 7.99 5.17
C TYR A 49 -14.46 8.08 5.82
N VAL A 50 -14.55 8.85 6.90
CA VAL A 50 -15.84 9.07 7.58
C VAL A 50 -16.51 10.23 6.88
N ILE A 51 -17.57 9.95 6.13
CA ILE A 51 -18.22 10.94 5.27
C ILE A 51 -18.64 12.20 6.05
N SER A 52 -19.22 12.02 7.23
CA SER A 52 -19.69 13.14 8.02
C SER A 52 -18.58 14.09 8.49
N GLU A 53 -17.33 13.62 8.50
CA GLU A 53 -16.22 14.43 8.98
C GLU A 53 -15.41 15.05 7.83
N LEU A 54 -15.80 14.76 6.58
CA LEU A 54 -15.09 15.32 5.44
C LEU A 54 -15.54 16.76 5.15
N PRO A 55 -14.64 17.61 4.64
CA PRO A 55 -14.99 19.00 4.32
C PRO A 55 -15.69 19.13 2.96
N MET A 56 -16.25 18.04 2.44
CA MET A 56 -16.91 18.02 1.15
C MET A 56 -18.03 16.97 1.15
N SER A 57 -18.90 17.02 0.15
CA SER A 57 -19.99 16.05 0.02
C SER A 57 -19.48 14.66 -0.32
N GLU A 58 -20.28 13.64 -0.05
CA GLU A 58 -19.96 12.27 -0.40
C GLU A 58 -19.71 12.15 -1.90
N GLU A 59 -20.57 12.77 -2.71
CA GLU A 59 -20.46 12.71 -4.16
C GLU A 59 -19.10 13.25 -4.63
N LYS A 60 -18.69 14.39 -4.09
CA LYS A 60 -17.44 14.99 -4.47
C LYS A 60 -16.24 14.18 -4.00
N ALA A 61 -16.33 13.63 -2.80
CA ALA A 61 -15.27 12.77 -2.27
C ALA A 61 -15.12 11.51 -3.12
N MET A 62 -16.24 10.88 -3.48
CA MET A 62 -16.23 9.69 -4.33
C MET A 62 -15.61 9.98 -5.69
N GLU A 63 -15.93 11.15 -6.27
CA GLU A 63 -15.40 11.54 -7.57
C GLU A 63 -13.89 11.71 -7.50
N GLN A 64 -13.39 12.39 -6.48
CA GLN A 64 -11.95 12.61 -6.32
C GLN A 64 -11.20 11.29 -6.14
N ILE A 65 -11.74 10.40 -5.30
CA ILE A 65 -11.09 9.11 -5.07
C ILE A 65 -11.13 8.26 -6.34
N LYS A 66 -12.22 8.34 -7.09
CA LYS A 66 -12.33 7.62 -8.34
C LYS A 66 -11.25 8.06 -9.33
N GLN A 67 -11.01 9.37 -9.42
CA GLN A 67 -9.96 9.90 -10.28
C GLN A 67 -8.58 9.41 -9.84
N MET A 68 -8.34 9.34 -8.54
CA MET A 68 -7.09 8.81 -8.03
C MET A 68 -6.95 7.33 -8.40
N ASN A 69 -8.04 6.56 -8.26
CA ASN A 69 -8.01 5.15 -8.60
C ASN A 69 -7.72 4.93 -10.09
N GLU A 70 -8.23 5.81 -10.94
CA GLU A 70 -7.97 5.73 -12.37
C GLU A 70 -6.49 5.95 -12.68
N LEU A 71 -5.84 6.86 -11.96
CA LEU A 71 -4.41 7.08 -12.11
C LEU A 71 -3.64 5.84 -11.66
N TYR A 72 -3.98 5.28 -10.51
CA TYR A 72 -3.31 4.09 -10.01
C TYR A 72 -3.48 2.89 -10.94
N THR A 73 -4.69 2.66 -11.42
CA THR A 73 -4.96 1.48 -12.25
C THR A 73 -4.45 1.63 -13.69
N SER A 74 -3.97 2.81 -14.06
CA SER A 74 -3.28 2.98 -15.34
C SER A 74 -1.92 2.27 -15.32
N ILE A 75 -1.44 1.90 -14.14
CA ILE A 75 -0.16 1.22 -13.97
C ILE A 75 -0.42 -0.29 -13.93
N LYS A 76 0.20 -1.04 -14.83
CA LYS A 76 0.03 -2.49 -14.84
C LYS A 76 0.56 -3.09 -13.54
N GLY A 77 -0.22 -3.92 -12.91
CA GLY A 77 0.13 -4.51 -11.61
C GLY A 77 -0.49 -3.79 -10.43
N VAL A 78 -1.22 -2.70 -10.68
CA VAL A 78 -1.92 -1.95 -9.62
C VAL A 78 -3.41 -2.11 -9.82
N THR A 79 -4.11 -2.48 -8.75
CA THR A 79 -5.57 -2.56 -8.74
C THR A 79 -6.12 -1.64 -7.68
N ALA A 80 -7.35 -1.18 -7.87
CA ALA A 80 -7.98 -0.28 -6.91
C ALA A 80 -9.48 -0.56 -6.86
N SER A 81 -10.06 -0.39 -5.68
CA SER A 81 -11.50 -0.53 -5.50
C SER A 81 -12.03 0.65 -4.69
N LEU A 82 -13.32 0.89 -4.78
CA LEU A 82 -13.97 1.99 -4.09
C LEU A 82 -15.38 1.56 -3.72
N GLU A 83 -15.75 1.76 -2.47
CA GLU A 83 -17.07 1.42 -1.98
C GLU A 83 -17.52 2.49 -0.99
N SER A 84 -18.82 2.80 -0.99
CA SER A 84 -19.41 3.67 0.01
C SER A 84 -20.52 2.90 0.69
N LYS A 85 -20.43 2.74 2.01
CA LYS A 85 -21.39 1.98 2.76
C LYS A 85 -21.45 2.46 4.21
N ASP A 86 -22.65 2.63 4.73
CA ASP A 86 -22.86 2.99 6.14
C ASP A 86 -22.06 4.22 6.61
N GLY A 87 -21.98 5.23 5.76
CA GLY A 87 -21.29 6.48 6.10
C GLY A 87 -19.78 6.43 5.98
N ILE A 88 -19.24 5.34 5.42
CA ILE A 88 -17.80 5.17 5.27
C ILE A 88 -17.48 4.92 3.79
N ILE A 89 -16.53 5.67 3.25
CA ILE A 89 -15.98 5.40 1.93
C ILE A 89 -14.72 4.59 2.14
N THR A 90 -14.62 3.44 1.48
CA THR A 90 -13.45 2.57 1.56
C THR A 90 -12.78 2.50 0.21
N GLN A 91 -11.48 2.83 0.17
CA GLN A 91 -10.64 2.71 -1.01
C GLN A 91 -9.56 1.68 -0.70
N VAL A 92 -9.36 0.72 -1.59
CA VAL A 92 -8.27 -0.25 -1.44
C VAL A 92 -7.43 -0.21 -2.71
N VAL A 93 -6.14 0.01 -2.56
CA VAL A 93 -5.19 0.04 -3.68
C VAL A 93 -4.14 -1.02 -3.41
N THR A 94 -3.93 -1.90 -4.38
CA THR A 94 -2.95 -2.97 -4.25
C THR A 94 -1.87 -2.83 -5.32
N PHE A 95 -0.62 -2.82 -4.88
CA PHE A 95 0.53 -2.80 -5.77
C PHE A 95 1.17 -4.18 -5.75
N ASP A 96 1.18 -4.86 -6.89
CA ASP A 96 1.85 -6.15 -7.02
C ASP A 96 3.20 -5.89 -7.67
N TYR A 97 4.24 -5.82 -6.86
CA TYR A 97 5.57 -5.48 -7.34
C TYR A 97 6.23 -6.57 -8.19
N SER A 98 5.62 -7.75 -8.28
CA SER A 98 6.10 -8.77 -9.18
C SER A 98 5.65 -8.49 -10.62
N VAL A 99 4.67 -7.64 -10.80
CA VAL A 99 4.11 -7.27 -12.10
C VAL A 99 4.43 -5.83 -12.49
N VAL A 100 4.44 -4.93 -11.51
CA VAL A 100 4.65 -3.50 -11.74
C VAL A 100 6.05 -3.21 -12.28
N LYS A 101 6.13 -2.30 -13.26
CA LYS A 101 7.41 -1.80 -13.74
C LYS A 101 7.70 -0.50 -13.01
N PHE A 102 8.87 -0.40 -12.40
CA PHE A 102 9.20 0.80 -11.62
C PHE A 102 9.27 2.06 -12.46
N GLU A 103 9.57 1.97 -13.73
CA GLU A 103 9.55 3.11 -14.63
C GLU A 103 8.14 3.71 -14.69
N ASP A 104 7.12 2.85 -14.73
CA ASP A 104 5.74 3.31 -14.80
C ASP A 104 5.32 3.97 -13.48
N LEU A 105 5.79 3.44 -12.35
CA LEU A 105 5.52 4.03 -11.04
C LEU A 105 6.15 5.42 -10.94
N LYS A 106 7.41 5.54 -11.35
CA LYS A 106 8.12 6.81 -11.27
C LYS A 106 7.48 7.86 -12.17
N LYS A 107 6.94 7.43 -13.30
CA LYS A 107 6.30 8.33 -14.24
C LYS A 107 4.94 8.80 -13.75
N ALA A 108 4.14 7.91 -13.20
CA ALA A 108 2.80 8.21 -12.73
C ALA A 108 2.78 8.84 -11.32
N LEU A 109 3.69 8.41 -10.45
CA LEU A 109 3.72 8.81 -9.06
C LEU A 109 5.13 9.27 -8.65
N PRO A 110 5.64 10.33 -9.27
CA PRO A 110 7.03 10.76 -9.04
C PRO A 110 7.33 11.18 -7.60
N ASP A 111 6.34 11.64 -6.87
CA ASP A 111 6.54 12.08 -5.49
C ASP A 111 6.67 10.90 -4.53
N ASN A 112 6.15 9.74 -4.93
CA ASN A 112 6.16 8.55 -4.08
C ASN A 112 7.28 7.58 -4.46
N PHE A 113 7.68 7.59 -5.71
CA PHE A 113 8.67 6.66 -6.23
C PHE A 113 9.72 7.42 -7.02
N SER A 114 10.88 7.63 -6.42
CA SER A 114 11.97 8.33 -7.08
C SER A 114 13.27 7.54 -6.86
N GLY A 115 14.31 7.96 -7.52
CA GLY A 115 15.62 7.31 -7.38
C GLY A 115 15.87 6.26 -8.44
N ASP A 116 16.96 5.55 -8.31
CA ASP A 116 17.41 4.60 -9.33
C ASP A 116 17.07 3.14 -9.01
N GLY A 117 16.43 2.87 -7.89
CA GLY A 117 16.14 1.52 -7.47
C GLY A 117 15.03 0.87 -8.27
N ASN A 118 15.07 -0.45 -8.38
CA ASN A 118 14.05 -1.25 -9.02
C ASN A 118 13.34 -2.15 -8.00
N ALA A 119 13.43 -1.81 -6.73
CA ALA A 119 12.78 -2.57 -5.66
C ALA A 119 12.40 -1.62 -4.54
N VAL A 120 11.40 -2.02 -3.77
CA VAL A 120 10.97 -1.27 -2.59
C VAL A 120 11.55 -1.97 -1.37
N SER A 121 12.29 -1.22 -0.56
CA SER A 121 12.86 -1.73 0.67
C SER A 121 11.82 -1.68 1.77
N PHE A 122 11.62 -2.78 2.48
CA PHE A 122 10.70 -2.80 3.61
C PHE A 122 11.21 -1.89 4.72
N LYS A 123 12.51 -1.95 5.03
CA LYS A 123 13.09 -1.14 6.08
C LYS A 123 12.92 0.35 5.81
N ALA A 124 13.21 0.77 4.59
CA ALA A 124 13.06 2.16 4.21
C ALA A 124 11.60 2.60 4.25
N SER A 125 10.69 1.71 3.83
CA SER A 125 9.25 1.98 3.85
C SER A 125 8.75 2.12 5.29
N LYS A 126 9.20 1.27 6.18
CA LYS A 126 8.83 1.32 7.59
C LYS A 126 9.29 2.64 8.21
N GLU A 127 10.54 3.02 7.97
CA GLU A 127 11.08 4.27 8.49
C GLU A 127 10.27 5.47 7.97
N ALA A 128 9.93 5.46 6.69
CA ALA A 128 9.15 6.53 6.09
C ALA A 128 7.74 6.61 6.69
N MET A 129 7.10 5.46 6.91
CA MET A 129 5.75 5.42 7.49
C MET A 129 5.78 5.93 8.93
N GLU A 130 6.74 5.50 9.71
CA GLU A 130 6.86 5.93 11.09
C GLU A 130 7.14 7.43 11.20
N LYS A 131 7.91 7.96 10.25
CA LYS A 131 8.25 9.37 10.24
C LYS A 131 7.04 10.27 10.00
N ILE A 132 6.07 9.82 9.23
CA ILE A 132 4.88 10.60 8.95
C ILE A 132 3.71 10.29 9.91
N GLY A 133 3.97 9.47 10.92
CA GLY A 133 2.99 9.24 11.98
C GLY A 133 2.27 7.91 12.00
N TYR A 134 2.55 7.02 11.06
CA TYR A 134 1.95 5.69 11.08
C TYR A 134 2.55 4.86 12.20
N LYS A 135 1.74 3.99 12.76
CA LYS A 135 2.17 3.08 13.82
C LYS A 135 1.93 1.66 13.38
N GLU A 136 2.87 0.80 13.71
CA GLU A 136 2.74 -0.61 13.39
C GLU A 136 1.57 -1.23 14.16
N LYS A 137 0.74 -1.99 13.48
CA LYS A 137 -0.39 -2.69 14.11
C LYS A 137 0.12 -4.02 14.62
N LYS A 138 -0.25 -4.33 15.84
CA LYS A 138 0.13 -5.60 16.47
C LYS A 138 -1.07 -6.47 16.75
#